data_922189afdca56ec732cfa1b26f46d601
#
_entry.id   922189afdca56ec732cfa1b26f46d601
#
_cell.length_a   1.000
_cell.length_b   1.000
_cell.length_c   1.000
_cell.angle_alpha   90.00
_cell.angle_beta   90.00
_cell.angle_gamma   90.00
#
_symmetry.space_group_name_H-M   'P 1'
#
loop_
_entity.id
_entity.type
_entity.pdbx_description
1 polymer ?
#
loop_
_entity_poly.entity_id
_entity_poly.type
_entity_poly.pdbx_seq_one_letter_code
_entity_poly.pdbx_strand_id
1 'polypeptide(L)'
;MHHAHSGGHVPEALGRYLAQPHWLYIATFADGAHKVGTASDARKRVRLDEQGAVRATYVAHTDDGLAVRVLEDDVTEHVGVPQTRHKTSKAAALTRALPPATLDAAHAECVAVVEAHLRSAGLEVDAMPHEPWQPPAMHEAFLSAGRGIHPVYPHALTDGAHCLTPVGLVGSVALVRVNDDEDVTAACPENDAGEPLMLVDLDALGGRRITLDDAARSPESVAQHSLF
;
A
#
# COMPACT_ATOMS: atom_id res chain seq x y z
N MET A 1 17.53 -5.29 11.37
CA MET A 1 16.74 -6.40 11.96
C MET A 1 17.44 -7.76 11.81
N HIS A 2 17.98 -8.14 10.65
CA HIS A 2 18.75 -9.40 10.52
C HIS A 2 19.83 -9.64 11.58
N HIS A 3 20.53 -8.61 12.05
CA HIS A 3 21.54 -8.75 13.11
C HIS A 3 20.98 -9.14 14.48
N ALA A 4 19.76 -8.77 14.82
CA ALA A 4 19.13 -9.13 16.09
C ALA A 4 18.78 -10.62 16.13
N HIS A 5 18.37 -11.17 14.99
CA HIS A 5 18.06 -12.59 14.82
C HIS A 5 19.31 -13.48 14.90
N SER A 6 20.48 -12.94 14.58
CA SER A 6 21.76 -13.65 14.60
C SER A 6 22.55 -13.50 15.94
N GLY A 7 21.90 -13.05 17.02
CA GLY A 7 22.54 -12.92 18.35
C GLY A 7 23.41 -11.68 18.54
N GLY A 8 23.27 -10.65 17.68
CA GLY A 8 23.96 -9.37 17.82
C GLY A 8 23.37 -8.49 18.94
N HIS A 9 24.14 -7.46 19.37
CA HIS A 9 23.65 -6.47 20.33
C HIS A 9 22.41 -5.74 19.82
N VAL A 10 21.30 -5.87 20.54
CA VAL A 10 20.02 -5.24 20.21
C VAL A 10 19.87 -3.96 21.05
N PRO A 11 19.73 -2.76 20.43
CA PRO A 11 19.42 -1.54 21.17
C PRO A 11 18.12 -1.72 21.98
N GLU A 12 18.07 -1.15 23.19
CA GLU A 12 16.94 -1.32 24.12
C GLU A 12 15.57 -1.00 23.50
N ALA A 13 15.49 0.07 22.70
CA ALA A 13 14.26 0.44 21.99
C ALA A 13 13.81 -0.64 20.98
N LEU A 14 14.74 -1.26 20.28
CA LEU A 14 14.45 -2.36 19.37
C LEU A 14 14.08 -3.63 20.16
N GLY A 15 14.73 -3.90 21.28
CA GLY A 15 14.36 -5.02 22.16
C GLY A 15 12.93 -4.90 22.66
N ARG A 16 12.54 -3.72 23.13
CA ARG A 16 11.14 -3.45 23.55
C ARG A 16 10.14 -3.58 22.41
N TYR A 17 10.51 -3.18 21.20
CA TYR A 17 9.67 -3.36 20.02
C TYR A 17 9.51 -4.84 19.66
N LEU A 18 10.58 -5.62 19.71
CA LEU A 18 10.54 -7.05 19.40
C LEU A 18 9.80 -7.87 20.46
N ALA A 19 9.79 -7.42 21.72
CA ALA A 19 9.07 -8.10 22.81
C ALA A 19 7.54 -7.88 22.79
N GLN A 20 7.00 -7.23 21.78
CA GLN A 20 5.55 -7.07 21.60
C GLN A 20 4.98 -8.18 20.73
N PRO A 21 3.68 -8.47 20.82
CA PRO A 21 3.01 -9.36 19.87
C PRO A 21 3.10 -8.85 18.43
N HIS A 22 3.30 -9.78 17.51
CA HIS A 22 3.44 -9.49 16.09
C HIS A 22 2.52 -10.37 15.23
N TRP A 23 2.19 -9.84 14.07
CA TRP A 23 1.37 -10.47 13.05
C TRP A 23 2.19 -10.75 11.80
N LEU A 24 2.01 -11.95 11.23
CA LEU A 24 2.42 -12.27 9.87
C LEU A 24 1.25 -11.99 8.94
N TYR A 25 1.52 -11.31 7.84
CA TYR A 25 0.51 -11.01 6.83
C TYR A 25 0.98 -11.33 5.43
N ILE A 26 0.04 -11.65 4.57
CA ILE A 26 0.22 -11.70 3.12
C ILE A 26 -0.44 -10.47 2.53
N ALA A 27 0.31 -9.70 1.73
CA ALA A 27 -0.16 -8.54 1.01
C ALA A 27 -0.10 -8.78 -0.49
N THR A 28 -1.15 -8.41 -1.21
CA THR A 28 -1.24 -8.48 -2.67
C THR A 28 -1.34 -7.07 -3.24
N PHE A 29 -0.58 -6.79 -4.29
CA PHE A 29 -0.52 -5.50 -4.96
C PHE A 29 -1.38 -5.49 -6.23
N ALA A 30 -1.58 -4.31 -6.79
CA ALA A 30 -2.50 -4.10 -7.91
C ALA A 30 -2.19 -4.93 -9.18
N ASP A 31 -0.95 -5.34 -9.38
CA ASP A 31 -0.52 -6.22 -10.47
C ASP A 31 -0.57 -7.73 -10.14
N GLY A 32 -1.14 -8.10 -8.98
CA GLY A 32 -1.26 -9.48 -8.52
C GLY A 32 -0.01 -10.03 -7.81
N ALA A 33 1.08 -9.27 -7.73
CA ALA A 33 2.26 -9.73 -6.99
C ALA A 33 2.01 -9.76 -5.48
N HIS A 34 2.61 -10.73 -4.81
CA HIS A 34 2.46 -10.95 -3.38
C HIS A 34 3.70 -10.56 -2.60
N LYS A 35 3.50 -10.36 -1.31
CA LYS A 35 4.56 -10.15 -0.33
C LYS A 35 4.14 -10.73 1.01
N VAL A 36 5.06 -11.43 1.69
CA VAL A 36 4.94 -11.71 3.13
C VAL A 36 5.55 -10.57 3.93
N GLY A 37 5.01 -10.27 5.09
CA GLY A 37 5.54 -9.23 5.95
C GLY A 37 5.03 -9.33 7.37
N THR A 38 5.63 -8.53 8.25
CA THR A 38 5.31 -8.52 9.67
C THR A 38 4.89 -7.12 10.14
N ALA A 39 4.04 -7.09 11.16
CA ALA A 39 3.63 -5.88 11.84
C ALA A 39 3.48 -6.14 13.35
N SER A 40 3.94 -5.22 14.19
CA SER A 40 3.58 -5.28 15.62
C SER A 40 2.09 -5.00 15.77
N ASP A 41 1.50 -5.47 16.87
CA ASP A 41 0.09 -5.30 17.17
C ASP A 41 -0.34 -3.82 17.11
N ALA A 42 0.47 -2.93 17.70
CA ALA A 42 0.24 -1.49 17.68
C ALA A 42 0.26 -0.86 16.27
N ARG A 43 0.93 -1.48 15.31
CA ARG A 43 1.04 -0.99 13.92
C ARG A 43 0.31 -1.85 12.89
N LYS A 44 -0.44 -2.82 13.33
CA LYS A 44 -1.10 -3.81 12.49
C LYS A 44 -1.80 -3.19 11.26
N ARG A 45 -2.70 -2.23 11.50
CA ARG A 45 -3.44 -1.55 10.42
C ARG A 45 -2.55 -0.61 9.60
N VAL A 46 -1.92 0.36 10.25
CA VAL A 46 -1.12 1.41 9.60
C VAL A 46 -0.03 0.83 8.71
N ARG A 47 0.53 -0.33 9.09
CA ARG A 47 1.58 -0.98 8.31
C ARG A 47 1.12 -1.40 6.93
N LEU A 48 -0.09 -1.91 6.78
CA LEU A 48 -0.65 -2.31 5.48
C LEU A 48 -1.08 -1.10 4.64
N ASP A 49 -1.65 -0.08 5.30
CA ASP A 49 -2.00 1.18 4.65
C ASP A 49 -0.77 1.81 3.98
N GLU A 50 0.36 1.89 4.70
CA GLU A 50 1.64 2.40 4.21
C GLU A 50 2.26 1.53 3.10
N GLN A 51 1.96 0.23 3.07
CA GLN A 51 2.53 -0.68 2.07
C GLN A 51 1.94 -0.50 0.67
N GLY A 52 0.75 0.09 0.55
CA GLY A 52 0.04 0.20 -0.72
C GLY A 52 -0.44 -1.16 -1.25
N ALA A 53 -0.78 -2.07 -0.35
CA ALA A 53 -1.44 -3.33 -0.69
C ALA A 53 -2.86 -3.06 -1.17
N VAL A 54 -3.39 -3.85 -2.08
CA VAL A 54 -4.81 -3.79 -2.50
C VAL A 54 -5.65 -4.90 -1.88
N ARG A 55 -5.01 -5.96 -1.41
CA ARG A 55 -5.57 -7.02 -0.56
C ARG A 55 -4.54 -7.43 0.47
N ALA A 56 -4.99 -7.79 1.65
CA ALA A 56 -4.13 -8.40 2.64
C ALA A 56 -4.91 -9.28 3.62
N THR A 57 -4.22 -10.27 4.19
CA THR A 57 -4.75 -11.17 5.21
C THR A 57 -3.67 -11.42 6.25
N TYR A 58 -4.02 -11.32 7.53
CA TYR A 58 -3.18 -11.77 8.63
C TYR A 58 -3.37 -13.27 8.80
N VAL A 59 -2.26 -14.00 8.77
CA VAL A 59 -2.27 -15.48 8.69
C VAL A 59 -1.64 -16.15 9.91
N ALA A 60 -0.85 -15.43 10.71
CA ALA A 60 -0.32 -15.92 11.97
C ALA A 60 -0.12 -14.77 12.97
N HIS A 61 -0.16 -15.13 14.25
CA HIS A 61 0.13 -14.26 15.39
C HIS A 61 1.18 -14.93 16.28
N THR A 62 2.11 -14.15 16.81
CA THR A 62 3.15 -14.60 17.72
C THR A 62 3.31 -13.60 18.87
N ASP A 63 3.73 -14.08 20.03
CA ASP A 63 3.95 -13.26 21.23
C ASP A 63 5.09 -12.26 21.09
N ASP A 64 5.99 -12.49 20.12
CA ASP A 64 7.14 -11.60 19.90
C ASP A 64 7.54 -11.45 18.44
N GLY A 65 8.36 -10.43 18.18
CA GLY A 65 8.84 -10.08 16.84
C GLY A 65 9.99 -10.96 16.34
N LEU A 66 10.61 -11.81 17.14
CA LEU A 66 11.61 -12.77 16.68
C LEU A 66 10.93 -14.02 16.12
N ALA A 67 9.94 -14.53 16.83
CA ALA A 67 9.15 -15.68 16.38
C ALA A 67 8.47 -15.39 15.00
N VAL A 68 7.82 -14.22 14.84
CA VAL A 68 7.19 -13.88 13.57
C VAL A 68 8.20 -13.74 12.42
N ARG A 69 9.46 -13.38 12.71
CA ARG A 69 10.52 -13.32 11.70
C ARG A 69 10.94 -14.70 11.21
N VAL A 70 10.99 -15.67 12.11
CA VAL A 70 11.23 -17.08 11.73
C VAL A 70 10.15 -17.54 10.74
N LEU A 71 8.87 -17.21 11.02
CA LEU A 71 7.77 -17.54 10.11
C LEU A 71 7.89 -16.81 8.76
N GLU A 72 8.28 -15.54 8.76
CA GLU A 72 8.46 -14.73 7.55
C GLU A 72 9.57 -15.31 6.66
N ASP A 73 10.72 -15.67 7.28
CA ASP A 73 11.86 -16.29 6.59
C ASP A 73 11.47 -17.67 6.03
N ASP A 74 10.79 -18.48 6.83
CA ASP A 74 10.35 -19.82 6.44
C ASP A 74 9.35 -19.78 5.26
N VAL A 75 8.37 -18.89 5.28
CA VAL A 75 7.45 -18.71 4.15
C VAL A 75 8.19 -18.26 2.89
N THR A 76 9.21 -17.41 3.04
CA THR A 76 10.00 -16.96 1.89
C THR A 76 10.83 -18.11 1.31
N GLU A 77 11.46 -18.90 2.16
CA GLU A 77 12.34 -20.02 1.75
C GLU A 77 11.56 -21.18 1.12
N HIS A 78 10.43 -21.57 1.72
CA HIS A 78 9.74 -22.81 1.33
C HIS A 78 8.51 -22.57 0.44
N VAL A 79 7.85 -21.41 0.54
CA VAL A 79 6.69 -21.06 -0.30
C VAL A 79 7.08 -20.12 -1.45
N GLY A 80 8.19 -19.39 -1.31
CA GLY A 80 8.69 -18.49 -2.35
C GLY A 80 8.01 -17.10 -2.36
N VAL A 81 7.26 -16.73 -1.32
CA VAL A 81 6.66 -15.39 -1.21
C VAL A 81 7.71 -14.40 -0.72
N PRO A 82 8.05 -13.35 -1.50
CA PRO A 82 9.12 -12.43 -1.13
C PRO A 82 8.74 -11.51 0.05
N GLN A 83 9.74 -11.13 0.86
CA GLN A 83 9.57 -10.18 1.97
C GLN A 83 9.60 -8.71 1.54
N THR A 84 10.14 -8.43 0.36
CA THR A 84 10.37 -7.05 -0.08
C THR A 84 9.74 -6.76 -1.43
N ARG A 85 9.25 -5.54 -1.59
CA ARG A 85 8.81 -5.00 -2.87
C ARG A 85 9.22 -3.53 -2.95
N HIS A 86 9.88 -3.13 -4.03
CA HIS A 86 10.32 -1.76 -4.23
C HIS A 86 9.14 -0.80 -4.40
N LYS A 87 9.25 0.42 -3.87
CA LYS A 87 8.22 1.47 -3.98
C LYS A 87 7.85 1.78 -5.43
N THR A 88 8.84 1.93 -6.30
CA THR A 88 8.64 2.19 -7.73
C THR A 88 7.82 1.10 -8.43
N SER A 89 8.01 -0.17 -8.06
CA SER A 89 7.21 -1.27 -8.57
C SER A 89 5.76 -1.22 -8.10
N LYS A 90 5.51 -0.72 -6.89
CA LYS A 90 4.16 -0.57 -6.34
C LYS A 90 3.38 0.52 -7.05
N ALA A 91 3.99 1.69 -7.25
CA ALA A 91 3.39 2.79 -8.00
C ALA A 91 3.10 2.38 -9.46
N ALA A 92 4.06 1.72 -10.12
CA ALA A 92 3.87 1.19 -11.48
C ALA A 92 2.78 0.11 -11.56
N ALA A 93 2.55 -0.66 -10.49
CA ALA A 93 1.47 -1.64 -10.44
C ALA A 93 0.08 -0.99 -10.52
N LEU A 94 -0.08 0.19 -9.94
CA LEU A 94 -1.36 0.91 -9.95
C LEU A 94 -1.76 1.42 -11.35
N THR A 95 -0.78 1.67 -12.23
CA THR A 95 -1.07 2.04 -13.63
C THR A 95 -1.53 0.86 -14.49
N ARG A 96 -1.43 -0.37 -13.98
CA ARG A 96 -1.75 -1.63 -14.68
C ARG A 96 -2.49 -2.59 -13.77
N ALA A 97 -3.40 -2.07 -12.96
CA ALA A 97 -4.14 -2.85 -11.99
C ALA A 97 -4.95 -3.98 -12.67
N LEU A 98 -4.87 -5.18 -12.09
CA LEU A 98 -5.68 -6.32 -12.50
C LEU A 98 -7.14 -6.14 -12.04
N PRO A 99 -8.08 -6.82 -12.71
CA PRO A 99 -9.48 -6.83 -12.28
C PRO A 99 -9.63 -7.31 -10.83
N PRO A 100 -10.55 -6.74 -10.03
CA PRO A 100 -10.74 -7.11 -8.63
C PRO A 100 -10.92 -8.62 -8.42
N ALA A 101 -11.74 -9.28 -9.22
CA ALA A 101 -11.96 -10.72 -9.11
C ALA A 101 -10.68 -11.55 -9.33
N THR A 102 -9.78 -11.09 -10.22
CA THR A 102 -8.48 -11.73 -10.44
C THR A 102 -7.57 -11.53 -9.21
N LEU A 103 -7.58 -10.33 -8.62
CA LEU A 103 -6.83 -10.03 -7.41
C LEU A 103 -7.34 -10.84 -6.21
N ASP A 104 -8.66 -10.97 -6.08
CA ASP A 104 -9.28 -11.75 -5.01
C ASP A 104 -8.90 -13.23 -5.11
N ALA A 105 -8.98 -13.81 -6.31
CA ALA A 105 -8.60 -15.20 -6.56
C ALA A 105 -7.12 -15.45 -6.29
N ALA A 106 -6.23 -14.61 -6.84
CA ALA A 106 -4.78 -14.75 -6.65
C ALA A 106 -4.38 -14.57 -5.18
N HIS A 107 -5.02 -13.62 -4.46
CA HIS A 107 -4.77 -13.41 -3.05
C HIS A 107 -5.21 -14.63 -2.22
N ALA A 108 -6.41 -15.13 -2.44
CA ALA A 108 -6.94 -16.28 -1.72
C ALA A 108 -6.09 -17.54 -1.94
N GLU A 109 -5.62 -17.78 -3.17
CA GLU A 109 -4.71 -18.89 -3.50
C GLU A 109 -3.40 -18.78 -2.73
N CYS A 110 -2.74 -17.61 -2.76
CA CYS A 110 -1.49 -17.38 -2.05
C CYS A 110 -1.66 -17.57 -0.53
N VAL A 111 -2.72 -17.02 0.06
CA VAL A 111 -3.03 -17.18 1.49
C VAL A 111 -3.23 -18.65 1.84
N ALA A 112 -4.01 -19.39 1.06
CA ALA A 112 -4.26 -20.80 1.31
C ALA A 112 -2.99 -21.66 1.29
N VAL A 113 -2.08 -21.39 0.35
CA VAL A 113 -0.78 -22.08 0.26
C VAL A 113 0.08 -21.78 1.49
N VAL A 114 0.18 -20.51 1.90
CA VAL A 114 0.95 -20.10 3.09
C VAL A 114 0.37 -20.72 4.35
N GLU A 115 -0.94 -20.66 4.56
CA GLU A 115 -1.58 -21.26 5.74
C GLU A 115 -1.41 -22.77 5.79
N ALA A 116 -1.48 -23.46 4.66
CA ALA A 116 -1.25 -24.91 4.59
C ALA A 116 0.20 -25.23 4.97
N HIS A 117 1.16 -24.47 4.47
CA HIS A 117 2.57 -24.60 4.82
C HIS A 117 2.80 -24.39 6.32
N LEU A 118 2.35 -23.29 6.89
CA LEU A 118 2.51 -22.98 8.32
C LEU A 118 1.94 -24.07 9.23
N ARG A 119 0.76 -24.65 8.88
CA ARG A 119 0.18 -25.78 9.63
C ARG A 119 1.03 -27.05 9.55
N SER A 120 1.70 -27.31 8.45
CA SER A 120 2.49 -28.50 8.24
C SER A 120 3.93 -28.42 8.77
N ALA A 121 4.47 -27.22 8.88
CA ALA A 121 5.87 -26.99 9.24
C ALA A 121 6.17 -27.22 10.74
N GLY A 122 5.14 -27.35 11.58
CA GLY A 122 5.32 -27.55 13.03
C GLY A 122 5.97 -26.36 13.75
N LEU A 123 5.86 -25.16 13.16
CA LEU A 123 6.40 -23.93 13.73
C LEU A 123 5.54 -23.46 14.90
N GLU A 124 6.17 -22.83 15.88
CA GLU A 124 5.47 -22.23 17.01
C GLU A 124 4.72 -20.97 16.55
N VAL A 125 3.40 -21.06 16.59
CA VAL A 125 2.46 -19.95 16.36
C VAL A 125 1.43 -19.94 17.48
N ASP A 126 1.16 -18.78 18.07
CA ASP A 126 0.17 -18.66 19.15
C ASP A 126 -1.24 -18.77 18.61
N ALA A 127 -1.45 -18.26 17.41
CA ALA A 127 -2.72 -18.37 16.69
C ALA A 127 -2.50 -18.29 15.18
N MET A 128 -3.35 -18.96 14.42
CA MET A 128 -3.44 -18.87 12.96
C MET A 128 -4.78 -18.26 12.55
N PRO A 129 -4.99 -16.95 12.77
CA PRO A 129 -6.19 -16.29 12.31
C PRO A 129 -6.19 -16.19 10.80
N HIS A 130 -7.36 -16.31 10.20
CA HIS A 130 -7.62 -15.87 8.84
C HIS A 130 -8.37 -14.54 8.93
N GLU A 131 -7.65 -13.44 9.13
CA GLU A 131 -8.25 -12.14 9.33
C GLU A 131 -7.98 -11.23 8.13
N PRO A 132 -8.97 -10.96 7.26
CA PRO A 132 -8.82 -10.01 6.17
C PRO A 132 -8.58 -8.59 6.70
N TRP A 133 -7.59 -7.92 6.12
CA TRP A 133 -7.37 -6.50 6.37
C TRP A 133 -8.51 -5.67 5.80
N GLN A 134 -8.95 -4.66 6.57
CA GLN A 134 -9.95 -3.70 6.15
C GLN A 134 -9.26 -2.43 5.66
N PRO A 135 -9.32 -2.10 4.36
CA PRO A 135 -8.71 -0.89 3.84
C PRO A 135 -9.39 0.38 4.37
N PRO A 136 -8.64 1.50 4.50
CA PRO A 136 -9.24 2.80 4.81
C PRO A 136 -10.18 3.28 3.70
N ALA A 137 -11.11 4.17 4.02
CA ALA A 137 -12.10 4.69 3.05
C ALA A 137 -11.46 5.31 1.79
N MET A 138 -10.36 6.06 1.94
CA MET A 138 -9.63 6.63 0.79
C MET A 138 -8.99 5.55 -0.10
N HIS A 139 -8.61 4.42 0.47
CA HIS A 139 -8.10 3.28 -0.28
C HIS A 139 -9.22 2.60 -1.07
N GLU A 140 -10.37 2.36 -0.44
CA GLU A 140 -11.55 1.84 -1.13
C GLU A 140 -12.02 2.77 -2.24
N ALA A 141 -12.01 4.08 -2.00
CA ALA A 141 -12.34 5.09 -3.00
C ALA A 141 -11.39 5.02 -4.20
N PHE A 142 -10.07 4.88 -3.96
CA PHE A 142 -9.08 4.67 -5.02
C PHE A 142 -9.42 3.43 -5.86
N LEU A 143 -9.65 2.28 -5.22
CA LEU A 143 -9.95 1.03 -5.92
C LEU A 143 -11.27 1.08 -6.68
N SER A 144 -12.24 1.85 -6.21
CA SER A 144 -13.54 2.01 -6.84
C SER A 144 -13.49 2.96 -8.04
N ALA A 145 -12.77 4.07 -7.92
CA ALA A 145 -12.59 5.07 -8.99
C ALA A 145 -11.53 4.64 -10.01
N GLY A 146 -10.53 3.86 -9.56
CA GLY A 146 -9.36 3.48 -10.33
C GLY A 146 -9.54 2.35 -11.33
N ARG A 147 -10.75 2.07 -11.82
CA ARG A 147 -11.02 0.98 -12.79
C ARG A 147 -10.50 1.26 -14.21
N GLY A 148 -9.64 2.23 -14.40
CA GLY A 148 -9.06 2.62 -15.68
C GLY A 148 -7.54 2.72 -15.63
N ILE A 149 -6.95 2.96 -16.81
CA ILE A 149 -5.57 3.39 -16.92
C ILE A 149 -5.58 4.89 -16.65
N HIS A 150 -5.08 5.29 -15.49
CA HIS A 150 -4.95 6.71 -15.16
C HIS A 150 -3.56 7.20 -15.55
N PRO A 151 -3.45 8.35 -16.24
CA PRO A 151 -2.17 8.97 -16.55
C PRO A 151 -1.49 9.43 -15.25
N VAL A 152 -0.16 9.47 -15.27
CA VAL A 152 0.61 10.08 -14.19
C VAL A 152 0.57 11.59 -14.36
N TYR A 153 0.37 12.31 -13.27
CA TYR A 153 0.41 13.78 -13.25
C TYR A 153 1.80 14.26 -13.71
N PRO A 154 1.86 15.15 -14.71
CA PRO A 154 3.12 15.43 -15.42
C PRO A 154 4.06 16.38 -14.66
N HIS A 155 3.59 17.03 -13.61
CA HIS A 155 4.38 18.05 -12.90
C HIS A 155 4.93 17.48 -11.59
N ALA A 156 6.17 17.89 -11.25
CA ALA A 156 6.77 17.53 -9.98
C ALA A 156 6.12 18.34 -8.84
N LEU A 157 5.58 17.66 -7.84
CA LEU A 157 4.93 18.30 -6.68
C LEU A 157 5.90 19.17 -5.84
N THR A 158 7.19 19.08 -6.09
CA THR A 158 8.24 19.84 -5.41
C THR A 158 8.44 21.25 -5.97
N ASP A 159 7.84 21.52 -7.13
CA ASP A 159 8.04 22.77 -7.88
C ASP A 159 6.70 23.44 -8.16
N GLY A 160 6.58 24.70 -7.73
CA GLY A 160 5.40 25.52 -8.01
C GLY A 160 4.22 25.27 -7.07
N ALA A 161 3.04 25.61 -7.53
CA ALA A 161 1.77 25.40 -6.86
C ALA A 161 0.92 24.39 -7.62
N HIS A 162 0.13 23.61 -6.90
CA HIS A 162 -0.71 22.57 -7.48
C HIS A 162 -2.10 22.61 -6.84
N CYS A 163 -3.15 22.61 -7.64
CA CYS A 163 -4.53 22.55 -7.20
C CYS A 163 -5.08 21.15 -7.52
N LEU A 164 -5.03 20.26 -6.54
CA LEU A 164 -5.35 18.83 -6.70
C LEU A 164 -6.39 18.42 -5.66
N THR A 165 -7.48 17.80 -6.10
CA THR A 165 -8.47 17.21 -5.19
C THR A 165 -8.23 15.70 -5.09
N PRO A 166 -7.82 15.16 -3.93
CA PRO A 166 -7.67 13.73 -3.74
C PRO A 166 -9.02 13.03 -3.81
N VAL A 167 -9.10 12.01 -4.66
CA VAL A 167 -10.26 11.11 -4.79
C VAL A 167 -10.03 9.81 -4.04
N GLY A 168 -8.78 9.33 -4.00
CA GLY A 168 -8.40 8.13 -3.30
C GLY A 168 -6.89 8.06 -3.05
N LEU A 169 -6.48 7.13 -2.19
CA LEU A 169 -5.08 6.98 -1.77
C LEU A 169 -4.72 5.52 -1.55
N VAL A 170 -3.63 5.05 -2.17
CA VAL A 170 -3.05 3.72 -1.94
C VAL A 170 -1.55 3.84 -1.66
N GLY A 171 -1.14 3.61 -0.41
CA GLY A 171 0.23 3.87 0.04
C GLY A 171 0.59 5.36 -0.12
N SER A 172 1.62 5.67 -0.89
CA SER A 172 2.00 7.05 -1.23
C SER A 172 1.38 7.58 -2.53
N VAL A 173 0.58 6.78 -3.24
CA VAL A 173 0.01 7.17 -4.52
C VAL A 173 -1.43 7.65 -4.33
N ALA A 174 -1.68 8.90 -4.68
CA ALA A 174 -3.02 9.49 -4.72
C ALA A 174 -3.60 9.41 -6.13
N LEU A 175 -4.89 9.13 -6.21
CA LEU A 175 -5.72 9.40 -7.37
C LEU A 175 -6.34 10.78 -7.16
N VAL A 176 -6.10 11.69 -8.08
CA VAL A 176 -6.48 13.10 -7.94
C VAL A 176 -7.27 13.59 -9.15
N ARG A 177 -8.12 14.58 -8.91
CA ARG A 177 -8.65 15.47 -9.95
C ARG A 177 -7.78 16.73 -9.98
N VAL A 178 -7.40 17.17 -11.17
CA VAL A 178 -6.70 18.43 -11.38
C VAL A 178 -7.76 19.52 -11.57
N ASN A 179 -7.75 20.53 -10.74
CA ASN A 179 -8.71 21.62 -10.85
C ASN A 179 -8.06 22.76 -11.66
N ASP A 180 -8.53 22.92 -12.89
CA ASP A 180 -8.00 23.93 -13.82
C ASP A 180 -8.81 25.25 -13.81
N ASP A 181 -10.01 25.29 -13.19
CA ASP A 181 -10.95 26.39 -13.33
C ASP A 181 -11.21 27.22 -12.05
N GLU A 182 -11.73 28.46 -12.29
CA GLU A 182 -11.97 29.53 -11.33
C GLU A 182 -13.04 29.23 -10.26
N ASP A 183 -13.75 28.09 -10.34
CA ASP A 183 -14.88 27.75 -9.45
C ASP A 183 -14.47 26.85 -8.26
N VAL A 184 -13.58 27.33 -7.41
CA VAL A 184 -13.18 26.65 -6.15
C VAL A 184 -14.29 26.69 -5.07
N THR A 185 -15.43 27.33 -5.34
CA THR A 185 -16.53 27.48 -4.36
C THR A 185 -17.61 26.41 -4.42
N ALA A 186 -17.57 25.51 -5.39
CA ALA A 186 -18.53 24.42 -5.46
C ALA A 186 -18.10 23.25 -4.55
N ALA A 187 -18.89 23.01 -3.52
CA ALA A 187 -18.88 21.73 -2.78
C ALA A 187 -18.90 20.58 -3.79
N CYS A 188 -18.03 19.56 -3.59
CA CYS A 188 -17.89 18.41 -4.47
C CYS A 188 -19.16 18.08 -5.25
N PRO A 189 -19.25 18.31 -6.57
CA PRO A 189 -20.38 17.82 -7.34
C PRO A 189 -20.29 16.31 -7.39
N GLU A 190 -21.32 15.65 -6.92
CA GLU A 190 -21.52 14.22 -7.08
C GLU A 190 -21.51 13.91 -8.59
N ASN A 191 -20.54 13.11 -9.02
CA ASN A 191 -20.50 12.49 -10.36
C ASN A 191 -20.40 13.43 -11.58
N ASP A 192 -19.31 14.16 -11.72
CA ASP A 192 -18.97 14.70 -13.03
C ASP A 192 -18.07 13.71 -13.79
N ALA A 193 -18.67 12.99 -14.75
CA ALA A 193 -18.09 11.87 -15.50
C ALA A 193 -17.12 12.34 -16.62
N GLY A 194 -16.48 13.50 -16.50
CA GLY A 194 -15.78 14.15 -17.61
C GLY A 194 -14.29 14.43 -17.41
N GLU A 195 -13.82 14.68 -16.20
CA GLU A 195 -12.42 15.04 -15.99
C GLU A 195 -11.52 13.83 -15.77
N PRO A 196 -10.37 13.75 -16.47
CA PRO A 196 -9.46 12.64 -16.30
C PRO A 196 -8.82 12.66 -14.89
N LEU A 197 -8.95 11.55 -14.17
CA LEU A 197 -8.23 11.34 -12.93
C LEU A 197 -6.76 11.04 -13.23
N MET A 198 -5.86 11.54 -12.40
CA MET A 198 -4.42 11.34 -12.54
C MET A 198 -3.80 10.71 -11.29
N LEU A 199 -2.72 9.96 -11.49
CA LEU A 199 -1.93 9.38 -10.42
C LEU A 199 -0.82 10.34 -9.99
N VAL A 200 -0.69 10.57 -8.69
CA VAL A 200 0.32 11.43 -8.09
C VAL A 200 1.06 10.64 -7.01
N ASP A 201 2.40 10.60 -7.06
CA ASP A 201 3.21 10.05 -5.98
C ASP A 201 3.55 11.14 -4.95
N LEU A 202 2.96 11.02 -3.77
CA LEU A 202 3.16 11.92 -2.64
C LEU A 202 4.47 11.67 -1.88
N ASP A 203 5.21 10.61 -2.18
CA ASP A 203 6.47 10.27 -1.49
C ASP A 203 7.53 11.39 -1.65
N ALA A 204 7.48 12.11 -2.75
CA ALA A 204 8.34 13.27 -3.02
C ALA A 204 8.13 14.44 -2.03
N LEU A 205 6.98 14.50 -1.36
CA LEU A 205 6.66 15.50 -0.33
C LEU A 205 7.12 15.07 1.06
N GLY A 206 7.58 13.85 1.25
CA GLY A 206 8.02 13.32 2.53
C GLY A 206 9.11 14.18 3.17
N GLY A 207 8.87 14.67 4.40
CA GLY A 207 9.79 15.54 5.13
C GLY A 207 9.86 17.00 4.63
N ARG A 208 9.06 17.39 3.65
CA ARG A 208 8.98 18.76 3.16
C ARG A 208 7.89 19.55 3.88
N ARG A 209 8.09 20.86 3.99
CA ARG A 209 7.04 21.80 4.41
C ARG A 209 6.24 22.19 3.18
N ILE A 210 4.93 22.01 3.24
CA ILE A 210 3.99 22.48 2.24
C ILE A 210 3.17 23.64 2.83
N THR A 211 2.79 24.61 1.99
CA THR A 211 1.85 25.67 2.35
C THR A 211 0.53 25.37 1.64
N LEU A 212 -0.57 25.38 2.38
CA LEU A 212 -1.91 25.30 1.79
C LEU A 212 -2.35 26.71 1.43
N ASP A 213 -2.80 26.88 0.21
CA ASP A 213 -3.24 28.17 -0.33
C ASP A 213 -4.47 27.96 -1.22
N ASP A 214 -5.59 28.52 -0.83
CA ASP A 214 -6.87 28.41 -1.56
C ASP A 214 -6.82 29.07 -2.95
N ALA A 215 -5.84 29.96 -3.18
CA ALA A 215 -5.62 30.60 -4.48
C ALA A 215 -4.62 29.84 -5.37
N ALA A 216 -4.07 28.71 -4.91
CA ALA A 216 -3.13 27.91 -5.69
C ALA A 216 -3.77 27.42 -6.98
N ARG A 217 -3.01 27.42 -8.07
CA ARG A 217 -3.42 26.85 -9.37
C ARG A 217 -2.37 25.85 -9.84
N SER A 218 -2.83 24.79 -10.45
CA SER A 218 -1.92 23.86 -11.11
C SER A 218 -1.30 24.49 -12.35
N PRO A 219 -0.06 24.11 -12.71
CA PRO A 219 0.50 24.46 -14.01
C PRO A 219 -0.41 23.89 -15.12
N GLU A 220 -0.53 24.62 -16.25
CA GLU A 220 -1.33 24.14 -17.38
C GLU A 220 -0.87 22.74 -17.81
N SER A 221 -1.77 21.78 -17.70
CA SER A 221 -1.54 20.45 -18.24
C SER A 221 -1.84 20.49 -19.74
N VAL A 222 -0.80 20.54 -20.57
CA VAL A 222 -0.95 20.33 -22.00
C VAL A 222 -1.33 18.84 -22.17
N ALA A 223 -2.63 18.57 -22.25
CA ALA A 223 -3.12 17.27 -22.68
C ALA A 223 -2.65 17.06 -24.12
N GLN A 224 -1.54 16.35 -24.29
CA GLN A 224 -1.10 15.91 -25.58
C GLN A 224 -2.10 14.86 -26.08
N HIS A 225 -3.14 15.31 -26.79
CA HIS A 225 -3.98 14.42 -27.59
C HIS A 225 -3.06 13.78 -28.63
N SER A 226 -2.66 12.54 -28.39
CA SER A 226 -2.03 11.73 -29.41
C SER A 226 -2.98 11.59 -30.59
N LEU A 227 -2.67 12.31 -31.67
CA LEU A 227 -3.31 12.18 -32.96
C LEU A 227 -2.67 11.01 -33.73
N PHE A 228 -2.89 9.76 -33.22
CA PHE A 228 -2.65 8.55 -34.06
C PHE A 228 -3.52 7.41 -33.55
#